data_bcada9902b81d37ccfcfd9f4bd5c1015
#
_entry.id   bcada9902b81d37ccfcfd9f4bd5c1015
#
_cell.length_a   1.000
_cell.length_b   1.000
_cell.length_c   1.000
_cell.angle_alpha   90.00
_cell.angle_beta   90.00
_cell.angle_gamma   90.00
#
_symmetry.space_group_name_H-M   'P 1'
#
loop_
_entity.id
_entity.type
_entity.pdbx_description
1 polymer ?
#
loop_
_entity_poly.entity_id
_entity_poly.type
_entity_poly.pdbx_seq_one_letter_code
_entity_poly.pdbx_strand_id
1 'polypeptide(L)'
;MKVILCLGGNPARLDTAITLLQSTPDSTLIVSSESPVETVLGKLNDAGIDPLRYIIDETAWDTVTNFTNTVPLVKKLGTTELLVVTDGFHMLRAMCVGAFVYFKSGVKLHPHPSSPHDHSESWSLVLLDTARAALYRFTNQTLYDQTVYNDRIAIFYNDYYRGRQVSTRMSP
;
A
#
# COMPACT_ATOMS: atom_id res chain seq x y z
N MET A 1 8.03 11.75 -9.19
CA MET A 1 8.24 10.51 -8.41
C MET A 1 6.95 9.71 -8.42
N LYS A 2 7.01 8.41 -8.70
CA LYS A 2 5.86 7.48 -8.65
C LYS A 2 5.89 6.70 -7.34
N VAL A 3 4.73 6.27 -6.87
CA VAL A 3 4.62 5.35 -5.73
C VAL A 3 4.01 4.04 -6.23
N ILE A 4 4.62 2.93 -5.85
CA ILE A 4 4.12 1.58 -6.09
C ILE A 4 3.47 1.12 -4.78
N LEU A 5 2.19 0.80 -4.80
CA LEU A 5 1.45 0.25 -3.67
C LEU A 5 1.21 -1.24 -3.91
N CYS A 6 1.92 -2.08 -3.19
CA CYS A 6 1.73 -3.53 -3.17
C CYS A 6 0.72 -3.89 -2.07
N LEU A 7 -0.45 -4.39 -2.45
CA LEU A 7 -1.45 -4.86 -1.49
C LEU A 7 -1.08 -6.25 -0.99
N GLY A 8 -1.21 -6.49 0.30
CA GLY A 8 -0.88 -7.75 0.96
C GLY A 8 -1.64 -8.97 0.44
N GLY A 9 -1.15 -10.16 0.79
CA GLY A 9 -1.72 -11.45 0.42
C GLY A 9 -0.75 -12.36 -0.35
N ASN A 10 -1.00 -12.62 -1.62
CA ASN A 10 -0.19 -13.55 -2.41
C ASN A 10 1.27 -13.06 -2.57
N PRO A 11 2.29 -13.91 -2.30
CA PRO A 11 3.70 -13.57 -2.47
C PRO A 11 4.09 -13.08 -3.88
N ALA A 12 3.38 -13.51 -4.93
CA ALA A 12 3.61 -13.07 -6.31
C ALA A 12 3.37 -11.56 -6.51
N ARG A 13 2.54 -10.94 -5.66
CA ARG A 13 2.32 -9.49 -5.69
C ARG A 13 3.61 -8.74 -5.35
N LEU A 14 4.32 -9.18 -4.32
CA LEU A 14 5.60 -8.57 -3.93
C LEU A 14 6.65 -8.75 -5.01
N ASP A 15 6.74 -9.93 -5.64
CA ASP A 15 7.68 -10.19 -6.74
C ASP A 15 7.41 -9.25 -7.94
N THR A 16 6.14 -9.06 -8.29
CA THR A 16 5.72 -8.09 -9.31
C THR A 16 6.08 -6.65 -8.92
N ALA A 17 5.83 -6.27 -7.67
CA ALA A 17 6.13 -4.94 -7.16
C ALA A 17 7.64 -4.65 -7.15
N ILE A 18 8.47 -5.64 -6.79
CA ILE A 18 9.93 -5.55 -6.85
C ILE A 18 10.41 -5.34 -8.29
N THR A 19 9.90 -6.14 -9.24
CA THR A 19 10.23 -5.99 -10.66
C THR A 19 9.87 -4.60 -11.18
N LEU A 20 8.69 -4.10 -10.80
CA LEU A 20 8.24 -2.76 -11.18
C LEU A 20 9.12 -1.67 -10.55
N LEU A 21 9.52 -1.83 -9.28
CA LEU A 21 10.42 -0.92 -8.58
C LEU A 21 11.80 -0.85 -9.24
N GLN A 22 12.36 -2.00 -9.65
CA GLN A 22 13.64 -2.07 -10.35
C GLN A 22 13.59 -1.38 -11.72
N SER A 23 12.47 -1.52 -12.44
CA SER A 23 12.27 -0.88 -13.75
C SER A 23 11.87 0.60 -13.67
N THR A 24 11.59 1.12 -12.47
CA THR A 24 11.17 2.51 -12.26
C THR A 24 12.10 3.18 -11.22
N PRO A 25 13.25 3.73 -11.62
CA PRO A 25 14.30 4.22 -10.68
C PRO A 25 13.79 5.29 -9.70
N ASP A 26 12.96 6.22 -10.16
CA ASP A 26 12.42 7.33 -9.34
C ASP A 26 11.12 6.97 -8.62
N SER A 27 10.98 5.73 -8.17
CA SER A 27 9.81 5.27 -7.44
C SER A 27 10.13 4.81 -6.03
N THR A 28 9.11 4.87 -5.16
CA THR A 28 9.12 4.30 -3.81
C THR A 28 8.05 3.21 -3.73
N LEU A 29 8.40 2.07 -3.15
CA LEU A 29 7.48 0.96 -2.90
C LEU A 29 6.86 1.11 -1.50
N ILE A 30 5.55 1.00 -1.41
CA ILE A 30 4.82 0.79 -0.15
C ILE A 30 4.29 -0.65 -0.20
N VAL A 31 4.72 -1.48 0.74
CA VAL A 31 4.16 -2.82 0.96
C VAL A 31 3.16 -2.71 2.09
N SER A 32 1.88 -2.80 1.76
CA SER A 32 0.81 -2.78 2.75
C SER A 32 0.31 -4.21 2.92
N SER A 33 0.74 -4.88 4.02
CA SER A 33 0.68 -6.34 4.10
C SER A 33 0.50 -6.84 5.52
N GLU A 34 -0.29 -7.91 5.66
CA GLU A 34 -0.32 -8.79 6.83
C GLU A 34 0.80 -9.86 6.82
N SER A 35 1.64 -9.89 5.79
CA SER A 35 2.75 -10.84 5.71
C SER A 35 3.79 -10.55 6.78
N PRO A 36 4.45 -11.57 7.34
CA PRO A 36 5.56 -11.35 8.28
C PRO A 36 6.61 -10.44 7.66
N VAL A 37 6.98 -9.38 8.38
CA VAL A 37 7.93 -8.34 7.92
C VAL A 37 9.25 -8.96 7.50
N GLU A 38 9.71 -9.98 8.22
CA GLU A 38 10.95 -10.68 7.93
C GLU A 38 10.94 -11.31 6.54
N THR A 39 9.79 -11.86 6.12
CA THR A 39 9.63 -12.43 4.77
C THR A 39 9.70 -11.34 3.69
N VAL A 40 9.07 -10.19 3.93
CA VAL A 40 9.10 -9.05 3.01
C VAL A 40 10.53 -8.50 2.91
N LEU A 41 11.18 -8.28 4.07
CA LEU A 41 12.56 -7.80 4.13
C LEU A 41 13.54 -8.77 3.45
N GLY A 42 13.38 -10.08 3.67
CA GLY A 42 14.20 -11.10 3.00
C GLY A 42 14.13 -10.94 1.48
N LYS A 43 12.93 -10.90 0.90
CA LYS A 43 12.76 -10.72 -0.55
C LYS A 43 13.32 -9.40 -1.08
N LEU A 44 13.13 -8.29 -0.36
CA LEU A 44 13.67 -6.99 -0.76
C LEU A 44 15.20 -6.97 -0.72
N ASN A 45 15.81 -7.57 0.31
CA ASN A 45 17.26 -7.71 0.44
C ASN A 45 17.85 -8.61 -0.64
N ASP A 46 17.22 -9.77 -0.90
CA ASP A 46 17.66 -10.70 -1.94
C ASP A 46 17.60 -10.07 -3.33
N ALA A 47 16.65 -9.17 -3.55
CA ALA A 47 16.51 -8.38 -4.78
C ALA A 47 17.45 -7.16 -4.85
N GLY A 48 18.25 -6.90 -3.81
CA GLY A 48 19.17 -5.76 -3.74
C GLY A 48 18.47 -4.40 -3.70
N ILE A 49 17.27 -4.33 -3.12
CA ILE A 49 16.52 -3.07 -3.03
C ILE A 49 17.05 -2.20 -1.89
N ASP A 50 17.42 -0.97 -2.20
CA ASP A 50 17.84 0.04 -1.23
C ASP A 50 16.73 0.26 -0.18
N PRO A 51 17.03 0.15 1.13
CA PRO A 51 16.09 0.43 2.22
C PRO A 51 15.41 1.80 2.15
N LEU A 52 16.02 2.78 1.50
CA LEU A 52 15.43 4.10 1.29
C LEU A 52 14.32 4.12 0.23
N ARG A 53 14.18 3.05 -0.54
CA ARG A 53 13.22 2.95 -1.64
C ARG A 53 11.94 2.19 -1.29
N TYR A 54 11.78 1.72 -0.05
CA TYR A 54 10.55 1.05 0.35
C TYR A 54 10.08 1.44 1.76
N ILE A 55 8.81 1.19 2.01
CA ILE A 55 8.11 1.38 3.28
C ILE A 55 7.22 0.15 3.47
N ILE A 56 7.22 -0.43 4.67
CA ILE A 56 6.34 -1.56 5.01
C ILE A 56 5.27 -1.05 5.98
N ASP A 57 4.00 -1.22 5.60
CA ASP A 57 2.83 -0.96 6.44
C ASP A 57 2.31 -2.29 6.98
N GLU A 58 2.54 -2.57 8.25
CA GLU A 58 2.10 -3.77 8.96
C GLU A 58 0.70 -3.62 9.56
N THR A 59 0.07 -2.47 9.40
CA THR A 59 -1.16 -2.14 10.12
C THR A 59 -2.41 -2.34 9.30
N ALA A 60 -2.28 -2.59 7.99
CA ALA A 60 -3.40 -2.86 7.12
C ALA A 60 -3.85 -4.33 7.22
N TRP A 61 -5.15 -4.56 7.29
CA TRP A 61 -5.75 -5.91 7.37
C TRP A 61 -6.74 -6.22 6.24
N ASP A 62 -7.16 -5.23 5.50
CA ASP A 62 -8.10 -5.39 4.39
C ASP A 62 -7.85 -4.38 3.28
N THR A 63 -8.60 -4.49 2.20
CA THR A 63 -8.42 -3.63 1.03
C THR A 63 -8.64 -2.15 1.36
N VAL A 64 -9.57 -1.83 2.24
CA VAL A 64 -9.84 -0.43 2.62
C VAL A 64 -8.66 0.15 3.39
N THR A 65 -8.18 -0.57 4.41
CA THR A 65 -7.04 -0.13 5.23
C THR A 65 -5.73 -0.09 4.45
N ASN A 66 -5.53 -0.97 3.47
CA ASN A 66 -4.39 -0.89 2.55
C ASN A 66 -4.31 0.49 1.86
N PHE A 67 -5.44 1.06 1.48
CA PHE A 67 -5.45 2.40 0.86
C PHE A 67 -5.47 3.52 1.89
N THR A 68 -6.30 3.44 2.93
CA THR A 68 -6.44 4.54 3.89
C THR A 68 -5.19 4.80 4.69
N ASN A 69 -4.45 3.75 5.09
CA ASN A 69 -3.17 3.86 5.79
C ASN A 69 -2.10 4.53 4.93
N THR A 70 -2.19 4.39 3.61
CA THR A 70 -1.18 4.95 2.70
C THR A 70 -1.44 6.41 2.31
N VAL A 71 -2.63 6.96 2.58
CA VAL A 71 -2.97 8.36 2.24
C VAL A 71 -1.95 9.36 2.77
N PRO A 72 -1.57 9.35 4.06
CA PRO A 72 -0.60 10.31 4.59
C PRO A 72 0.78 10.15 3.96
N LEU A 73 1.21 8.90 3.66
CA LEU A 73 2.49 8.62 3.02
C LEU A 73 2.52 9.15 1.58
N VAL A 74 1.51 8.81 0.79
CA VAL A 74 1.35 9.26 -0.59
C VAL A 74 1.32 10.79 -0.66
N LYS A 75 0.59 11.43 0.24
CA LYS A 75 0.54 12.89 0.36
C LYS A 75 1.90 13.49 0.71
N LYS A 76 2.62 12.90 1.66
CA LYS A 76 3.95 13.37 2.07
C LYS A 76 4.99 13.20 0.97
N LEU A 77 4.91 12.09 0.22
CA LEU A 77 5.78 11.83 -0.93
C LEU A 77 5.47 12.75 -2.12
N GLY A 78 4.35 13.47 -2.10
CA GLY A 78 3.95 14.42 -3.14
C GLY A 78 3.70 13.77 -4.49
N THR A 79 3.39 12.47 -4.53
CA THR A 79 3.14 11.77 -5.79
C THR A 79 1.75 12.10 -6.35
N THR A 80 1.66 12.13 -7.67
CA THR A 80 0.40 12.20 -8.41
C THR A 80 0.06 10.89 -9.13
N GLU A 81 0.95 9.88 -9.03
CA GLU A 81 0.77 8.58 -9.68
C GLU A 81 1.00 7.45 -8.67
N LEU A 82 0.00 6.61 -8.49
CA LEU A 82 0.02 5.43 -7.63
C LEU A 82 -0.20 4.17 -8.47
N LEU A 83 0.85 3.35 -8.58
CA LEU A 83 0.81 2.08 -9.28
C LEU A 83 0.35 1.01 -8.29
N VAL A 84 -0.83 0.43 -8.50
CA VAL A 84 -1.46 -0.52 -7.57
C VAL A 84 -1.16 -1.95 -8.02
N VAL A 85 -0.43 -2.69 -7.20
CA VAL A 85 -0.09 -4.09 -7.46
C VAL A 85 -0.94 -5.00 -6.58
N THR A 86 -1.73 -5.87 -7.21
CA THR A 86 -2.53 -6.92 -6.58
C THR A 86 -2.88 -8.00 -7.60
N ASP A 87 -3.50 -9.11 -7.18
CA ASP A 87 -3.92 -10.15 -8.12
C ASP A 87 -5.00 -9.66 -9.08
N GLY A 88 -5.04 -10.23 -10.28
CA GLY A 88 -5.98 -9.83 -11.32
C GLY A 88 -7.44 -9.91 -10.87
N PHE A 89 -7.84 -10.98 -10.15
CA PHE A 89 -9.20 -11.12 -9.63
C PHE A 89 -9.56 -10.08 -8.55
N HIS A 90 -8.56 -9.57 -7.82
CA HIS A 90 -8.70 -8.56 -6.78
C HIS A 90 -8.71 -7.11 -7.33
N MET A 91 -8.22 -6.93 -8.56
CA MET A 91 -7.94 -5.60 -9.11
C MET A 91 -9.17 -4.70 -9.17
N LEU A 92 -10.34 -5.23 -9.56
CA LEU A 92 -11.57 -4.44 -9.63
C LEU A 92 -11.91 -3.81 -8.27
N ARG A 93 -11.89 -4.61 -7.20
CA ARG A 93 -12.19 -4.14 -5.84
C ARG A 93 -11.15 -3.12 -5.39
N ALA A 94 -9.88 -3.40 -5.58
CA ALA A 94 -8.80 -2.49 -5.23
C ALA A 94 -8.93 -1.13 -5.94
N MET A 95 -9.24 -1.12 -7.24
CA MET A 95 -9.41 0.11 -7.99
C MET A 95 -10.65 0.90 -7.58
N CYS A 96 -11.77 0.23 -7.28
CA CYS A 96 -12.97 0.89 -6.76
C CYS A 96 -12.70 1.56 -5.39
N VAL A 97 -12.10 0.82 -4.46
CA VAL A 97 -11.74 1.32 -3.14
C VAL A 97 -10.76 2.49 -3.25
N GLY A 98 -9.67 2.31 -4.00
CA GLY A 98 -8.65 3.34 -4.19
C GLY A 98 -9.22 4.61 -4.84
N ALA A 99 -10.12 4.47 -5.82
CA ALA A 99 -10.76 5.62 -6.47
C ALA A 99 -11.56 6.50 -5.48
N PHE A 100 -12.23 5.90 -4.51
CA PHE A 100 -12.94 6.65 -3.48
C PHE A 100 -11.98 7.25 -2.44
N VAL A 101 -11.00 6.48 -1.95
CA VAL A 101 -10.02 6.95 -0.96
C VAL A 101 -9.25 8.16 -1.51
N TYR A 102 -8.80 8.09 -2.76
CA TYR A 102 -8.04 9.17 -3.41
C TYR A 102 -8.91 10.16 -4.22
N PHE A 103 -10.25 10.11 -4.05
CA PHE A 103 -11.15 11.04 -4.76
C PHE A 103 -10.77 12.50 -4.52
N LYS A 104 -10.62 13.27 -5.59
CA LYS A 104 -10.20 14.69 -5.55
C LYS A 104 -8.84 14.95 -4.87
N SER A 105 -8.00 13.93 -4.70
CA SER A 105 -6.63 14.12 -4.16
C SER A 105 -5.62 14.56 -5.22
N GLY A 106 -5.95 14.47 -6.50
CA GLY A 106 -5.03 14.65 -7.62
C GLY A 106 -4.16 13.41 -7.93
N VAL A 107 -4.32 12.31 -7.17
CA VAL A 107 -3.60 11.06 -7.41
C VAL A 107 -4.32 10.22 -8.44
N LYS A 108 -3.60 9.81 -9.48
CA LYS A 108 -4.07 8.87 -10.51
C LYS A 108 -3.64 7.45 -10.13
N LEU A 109 -4.57 6.50 -10.23
CA LEU A 109 -4.32 5.09 -9.95
C LEU A 109 -4.06 4.34 -11.26
N HIS A 110 -3.02 3.51 -11.26
CA HIS A 110 -2.63 2.67 -12.39
C HIS A 110 -2.60 1.20 -11.96
N PRO A 111 -3.45 0.32 -12.55
CA PRO A 111 -3.49 -1.09 -12.18
C PRO A 111 -2.29 -1.85 -12.73
N HIS A 112 -1.67 -2.69 -11.88
CA HIS A 112 -0.59 -3.61 -12.23
C HIS A 112 -0.89 -4.99 -11.65
N PRO A 113 -1.63 -5.86 -12.38
CA PRO A 113 -1.98 -7.19 -11.88
C PRO A 113 -0.75 -8.10 -11.81
N SER A 114 -0.61 -8.82 -10.67
CA SER A 114 0.45 -9.81 -10.45
C SER A 114 0.11 -11.20 -11.00
N SER A 115 -1.14 -11.44 -11.36
CA SER A 115 -1.64 -12.70 -11.91
C SER A 115 -2.75 -12.43 -12.93
N PRO A 116 -3.05 -13.41 -13.81
CA PRO A 116 -4.19 -13.33 -14.72
C PRO A 116 -5.54 -13.17 -13.98
N HIS A 117 -6.55 -12.75 -14.72
CA HIS A 117 -7.94 -12.69 -14.27
C HIS A 117 -8.61 -14.06 -14.33
N ASP A 118 -8.22 -14.97 -13.44
CA ASP A 118 -8.70 -16.37 -13.49
C ASP A 118 -10.04 -16.56 -12.76
N HIS A 119 -10.37 -15.67 -11.85
CA HIS A 119 -11.59 -15.73 -11.04
C HIS A 119 -12.19 -14.34 -10.86
N SER A 120 -13.48 -14.27 -10.56
CA SER A 120 -14.14 -13.02 -10.18
C SER A 120 -14.43 -13.01 -8.69
N GLU A 121 -14.18 -11.90 -8.03
CA GLU A 121 -14.62 -11.71 -6.64
C GLU A 121 -16.13 -11.55 -6.56
N SER A 122 -16.66 -11.81 -5.37
CA SER A 122 -18.07 -11.55 -5.08
C SER A 122 -18.38 -10.05 -5.17
N TRP A 123 -19.36 -9.67 -5.96
CA TRP A 123 -19.83 -8.29 -6.08
C TRP A 123 -20.26 -7.69 -4.75
N SER A 124 -20.74 -8.50 -3.79
CA SER A 124 -21.08 -8.02 -2.45
C SER A 124 -19.88 -7.48 -1.70
N LEU A 125 -18.69 -8.10 -1.83
CA LEU A 125 -17.45 -7.60 -1.24
C LEU A 125 -16.98 -6.31 -1.91
N VAL A 126 -17.06 -6.26 -3.24
CA VAL A 126 -16.70 -5.04 -4.00
C VAL A 126 -17.57 -3.86 -3.55
N LEU A 127 -18.89 -4.06 -3.46
CA LEU A 127 -19.82 -3.02 -3.05
C LEU A 127 -19.62 -2.60 -1.58
N LEU A 128 -19.44 -3.56 -0.67
CA LEU A 128 -19.23 -3.28 0.75
C LEU A 128 -17.97 -2.45 0.98
N ASP A 129 -16.84 -2.89 0.45
CA ASP A 129 -15.58 -2.19 0.63
C ASP A 129 -15.56 -0.83 -0.07
N THR A 130 -16.21 -0.72 -1.23
CA THR A 130 -16.39 0.56 -1.91
C THR A 130 -17.23 1.54 -1.08
N ALA A 131 -18.32 1.07 -0.46
CA ALA A 131 -19.15 1.88 0.44
C ALA A 131 -18.36 2.35 1.68
N ARG A 132 -17.54 1.46 2.27
CA ARG A 132 -16.65 1.80 3.40
C ARG A 132 -15.60 2.84 2.98
N ALA A 133 -15.00 2.71 1.81
CA ALA A 133 -14.05 3.66 1.27
C ALA A 133 -14.70 5.05 1.02
N ALA A 134 -15.92 5.07 0.51
CA ALA A 134 -16.70 6.28 0.36
C ALA A 134 -16.99 6.94 1.72
N LEU A 135 -17.40 6.17 2.71
CA LEU A 135 -17.63 6.67 4.07
C LEU A 135 -16.33 7.26 4.66
N TYR A 136 -15.22 6.57 4.55
CA TYR A 136 -13.92 7.09 5.00
C TYR A 136 -13.60 8.44 4.36
N ARG A 137 -13.87 8.60 3.07
CA ARG A 137 -13.57 9.84 2.35
C ARG A 137 -14.32 11.06 2.90
N PHE A 138 -15.53 10.86 3.43
CA PHE A 138 -16.36 11.93 3.99
C PHE A 138 -16.23 12.10 5.50
N THR A 139 -15.88 11.05 6.24
CA THR A 139 -15.90 11.03 7.70
C THR A 139 -14.53 10.79 8.34
N ASN A 140 -13.53 10.39 7.58
CA ASN A 140 -12.26 9.82 8.07
C ASN A 140 -12.43 8.57 8.95
N GLN A 141 -13.57 7.87 8.89
CA GLN A 141 -13.86 6.68 9.67
C GLN A 141 -13.84 5.44 8.77
N THR A 142 -13.06 4.45 9.13
CA THR A 142 -12.96 3.17 8.38
C THR A 142 -14.01 2.14 8.76
N LEU A 143 -14.91 2.45 9.72
CA LEU A 143 -15.83 1.52 10.39
C LEU A 143 -15.13 0.40 11.17
N TYR A 144 -13.86 0.52 11.44
CA TYR A 144 -13.12 -0.28 12.41
C TYR A 144 -13.07 0.44 13.76
N ASP A 145 -12.65 -0.29 14.81
CA ASP A 145 -12.35 0.36 16.08
C ASP A 145 -11.30 1.45 15.86
N GLN A 146 -11.76 2.70 15.90
CA GLN A 146 -10.97 3.86 15.52
C GLN A 146 -9.78 4.08 16.46
N THR A 147 -9.89 3.62 17.70
CA THR A 147 -8.83 3.72 18.71
C THR A 147 -7.66 2.80 18.32
N VAL A 148 -7.94 1.54 18.02
CA VAL A 148 -6.94 0.57 17.58
C VAL A 148 -6.30 0.98 16.26
N TYR A 149 -7.08 1.53 15.34
CA TYR A 149 -6.60 2.05 14.08
C TYR A 149 -5.63 3.21 14.26
N ASN A 150 -6.01 4.21 15.08
CA ASN A 150 -5.18 5.39 15.31
C ASN A 150 -3.88 5.06 16.04
N ASP A 151 -3.93 4.17 17.04
CA ASP A 151 -2.75 3.73 17.78
C ASP A 151 -1.75 3.00 16.88
N ARG A 152 -2.22 2.11 16.01
CA ARG A 152 -1.37 1.38 15.07
C ARG A 152 -0.74 2.29 14.03
N ILE A 153 -1.51 3.23 13.47
CA ILE A 153 -0.98 4.24 12.54
C ILE A 153 0.09 5.10 13.23
N ALA A 154 -0.15 5.51 14.48
CA ALA A 154 0.82 6.30 15.23
C ALA A 154 2.13 5.53 15.50
N ILE A 155 2.04 4.24 15.86
CA ILE A 155 3.20 3.36 16.04
C ILE A 155 3.97 3.22 14.72
N PHE A 156 3.27 2.89 13.62
CA PHE A 156 3.87 2.76 12.29
C PHE A 156 4.64 4.02 11.86
N TYR A 157 4.04 5.19 12.02
CA TYR A 157 4.71 6.45 11.69
C TYR A 157 5.94 6.71 12.57
N ASN A 158 5.84 6.45 13.87
CA ASN A 158 6.97 6.63 14.79
C ASN A 158 8.15 5.72 14.43
N ASP A 159 7.90 4.44 14.14
CA ASP A 159 8.94 3.47 13.79
C ASP A 159 9.57 3.79 12.43
N TYR A 160 8.76 4.17 11.44
CA TYR A 160 9.25 4.62 10.14
C TYR A 160 10.20 5.82 10.24
N TYR A 161 9.87 6.80 11.09
CA TYR A 161 10.73 7.97 11.27
C TYR A 161 11.99 7.67 12.08
N ARG A 162 11.91 6.81 13.10
CA ARG A 162 13.08 6.36 13.86
C ARG A 162 14.05 5.57 13.01
N GLY A 163 13.57 4.66 12.18
CA GLY A 163 14.38 3.88 11.26
C GLY A 163 15.18 4.74 10.27
N ARG A 164 14.55 5.79 9.71
CA ARG A 164 15.25 6.75 8.83
C ARG A 164 16.29 7.60 9.54
N GLN A 165 16.05 8.00 10.79
CA GLN A 165 17.05 8.76 11.55
C GLN A 165 18.29 7.92 11.90
N VAL A 166 18.15 6.63 12.10
CA VAL A 166 19.27 5.72 12.35
C VAL A 166 20.08 5.50 11.08
N SER A 167 19.46 5.35 9.92
CA SER A 167 20.14 5.16 8.63
C SER A 167 20.94 6.38 8.20
N THR A 168 20.45 7.59 8.46
CA THR A 168 21.17 8.84 8.14
C THR A 168 22.37 9.12 9.06
N ARG A 169 22.45 8.46 10.24
CA ARG A 169 23.58 8.60 11.16
C ARG A 169 24.69 7.56 10.94
N MET A 170 24.47 6.55 10.12
CA MET A 170 25.46 5.48 9.87
C MET A 170 26.20 5.61 8.52
N SER A 171 26.05 6.71 7.81
CA SER A 171 26.90 7.00 6.65
C SER A 171 28.13 7.80 7.12
N PRO A 172 29.35 7.25 6.96
CA PRO A 172 30.57 7.96 7.32
C PRO A 172 30.84 9.16 6.43
#